data_71d82afd4205fea642422905def0b212
#
_entry.id   71d82afd4205fea642422905def0b212
#
_cell.length_a   1.000
_cell.length_b   1.000
_cell.length_c   1.000
_cell.angle_alpha   90.00
_cell.angle_beta   90.00
_cell.angle_gamma   90.00
#
_symmetry.space_group_name_H-M   'P 1'
#
loop_
_entity.id
_entity.type
_entity.pdbx_description
1 polymer ?
#
loop_
_entity_poly.entity_id
_entity_poly.type
_entity_poly.pdbx_seq_one_letter_code
_entity_poly.pdbx_strand_id
1 'polypeptide(L)'
;MTGPAGEEIFCDEHGRVRVRFHWDRYCPGNEDSSCWVRVSQAWAGAGFGNLAIPRVGQEVIVDLLNGDPDQPIIMGRTYHQDNRSPGSLPGTKTQMTIRSKTYKGSGFNELRFEDATNQEQVYIHAQKDMDTEVLNDRSTKVRHDHTESIGNNQKITVVKGQTVSVGTKKEGGHDQTITVANNRSITVRNDQTLKVTNDRMAGISHDDGLYVKNDRRVTVGGRQEHTTTGDHISLVKGTHSLEVKGDLARKVSGALGIKVRNEIVLESGGKITLKVGSSFVVIHAGGVDIVGPKINLNSGGSPGTPVQTQQPAVLKALPDESDGISGAEDTEDAEPPRRNVQDAFNHPPQDLVPPQVQRIFSR
;
A
#
# COMPACT_ATOMS: atom_id res chain seq x y z
N MET A 1 -12.09 -20.91 -44.29
CA MET A 1 -12.26 -21.99 -43.32
C MET A 1 -13.76 -22.26 -43.09
N THR A 2 -14.16 -23.55 -42.90
CA THR A 2 -15.55 -23.96 -42.73
C THR A 2 -15.76 -24.75 -41.44
N GLY A 3 -17.03 -24.91 -41.04
CA GLY A 3 -17.41 -25.65 -39.85
C GLY A 3 -18.93 -25.73 -39.69
N PRO A 4 -19.45 -26.34 -38.61
CA PRO A 4 -20.87 -26.44 -38.35
C PRO A 4 -21.54 -25.06 -38.21
N ALA A 5 -22.81 -25.01 -38.51
CA ALA A 5 -23.59 -23.77 -38.38
C ALA A 5 -23.56 -23.23 -36.95
N GLY A 6 -23.25 -21.93 -36.79
CA GLY A 6 -23.14 -21.26 -35.51
C GLY A 6 -21.84 -21.48 -34.73
N GLU A 7 -20.87 -22.25 -35.28
CA GLU A 7 -19.54 -22.37 -34.71
C GLU A 7 -18.58 -21.31 -35.24
N GLU A 8 -17.79 -20.71 -34.37
CA GLU A 8 -16.73 -19.75 -34.73
C GLU A 8 -15.35 -20.41 -34.84
N ILE A 9 -15.13 -21.52 -34.14
CA ILE A 9 -13.87 -22.28 -34.15
C ILE A 9 -14.21 -23.75 -34.29
N PHE A 10 -13.67 -24.38 -35.35
CA PHE A 10 -13.88 -25.81 -35.61
C PHE A 10 -12.55 -26.49 -35.96
N CYS A 11 -12.04 -27.29 -35.04
CA CYS A 11 -10.79 -28.02 -35.19
C CYS A 11 -10.89 -29.40 -34.53
N ASP A 12 -9.97 -30.28 -34.88
CA ASP A 12 -9.79 -31.56 -34.20
C ASP A 12 -8.75 -31.48 -33.05
N GLU A 13 -8.45 -32.62 -32.44
CA GLU A 13 -7.47 -32.77 -31.34
C GLU A 13 -6.02 -32.42 -31.73
N HIS A 14 -5.71 -32.36 -33.01
CA HIS A 14 -4.41 -31.96 -33.53
C HIS A 14 -4.37 -30.50 -34.02
N GLY A 15 -5.44 -29.74 -33.80
CA GLY A 15 -5.56 -28.36 -34.27
C GLY A 15 -5.70 -28.23 -35.80
N ARG A 16 -6.08 -29.31 -36.49
CA ARG A 16 -6.39 -29.30 -37.92
C ARG A 16 -7.77 -28.70 -38.14
N VAL A 17 -7.98 -28.10 -39.31
CA VAL A 17 -9.22 -27.42 -39.65
C VAL A 17 -9.72 -27.89 -41.02
N ARG A 18 -10.97 -27.55 -41.35
CA ARG A 18 -11.54 -27.83 -42.67
C ARG A 18 -11.72 -26.55 -43.47
N VAL A 19 -11.53 -26.66 -44.79
CA VAL A 19 -11.55 -25.52 -45.70
C VAL A 19 -12.47 -25.80 -46.89
N ARG A 20 -12.94 -24.72 -47.50
CA ARG A 20 -13.56 -24.75 -48.82
C ARG A 20 -12.59 -24.18 -49.84
N PHE A 21 -12.25 -24.93 -50.86
CA PHE A 21 -11.45 -24.44 -51.98
C PHE A 21 -12.33 -23.64 -52.96
N HIS A 22 -11.81 -22.60 -53.55
CA HIS A 22 -12.58 -21.71 -54.46
C HIS A 22 -13.01 -22.44 -55.72
N TRP A 23 -12.28 -23.45 -56.17
CA TRP A 23 -12.60 -24.25 -57.37
C TRP A 23 -13.60 -25.36 -57.13
N ASP A 24 -13.84 -25.74 -55.85
CA ASP A 24 -14.76 -26.81 -55.51
C ASP A 24 -16.22 -26.35 -55.60
N ARG A 25 -16.87 -26.74 -56.68
CA ARG A 25 -18.28 -26.40 -56.99
C ARG A 25 -19.29 -27.22 -56.17
N TYR A 26 -18.87 -28.35 -55.64
CA TYR A 26 -19.74 -29.29 -54.98
C TYR A 26 -19.59 -29.24 -53.45
N CYS A 27 -18.64 -28.44 -52.94
CA CYS A 27 -18.39 -28.29 -51.54
C CYS A 27 -19.63 -27.74 -50.79
N PRO A 28 -20.12 -28.41 -49.74
CA PRO A 28 -21.31 -27.99 -49.00
C PRO A 28 -21.07 -26.72 -48.16
N GLY A 29 -19.82 -26.32 -47.91
CA GLY A 29 -19.49 -25.14 -47.16
C GLY A 29 -19.71 -25.28 -45.64
N ASN A 30 -19.76 -26.48 -45.12
CA ASN A 30 -19.98 -26.85 -43.73
C ASN A 30 -18.80 -27.64 -43.14
N GLU A 31 -19.04 -28.43 -42.09
CA GLU A 31 -18.06 -29.33 -41.44
C GLU A 31 -17.51 -30.44 -42.33
N ASP A 32 -18.16 -30.74 -43.43
CA ASP A 32 -17.76 -31.82 -44.39
C ASP A 32 -17.07 -31.31 -45.66
N SER A 33 -16.64 -30.03 -45.63
CA SER A 33 -16.10 -29.34 -46.82
C SER A 33 -14.76 -29.86 -47.34
N SER A 34 -13.93 -30.46 -46.49
CA SER A 34 -12.63 -31.04 -46.88
C SER A 34 -12.19 -32.15 -45.93
N CYS A 35 -11.05 -32.77 -46.22
CA CYS A 35 -10.28 -33.49 -45.19
C CYS A 35 -9.80 -32.54 -44.11
N TRP A 36 -9.31 -33.09 -43.00
CA TRP A 36 -8.64 -32.30 -41.94
C TRP A 36 -7.27 -31.79 -42.43
N VAL A 37 -7.12 -30.48 -42.57
CA VAL A 37 -5.91 -29.81 -43.07
C VAL A 37 -5.08 -29.29 -41.90
N ARG A 38 -3.80 -29.60 -41.86
CA ARG A 38 -2.85 -29.12 -40.89
C ARG A 38 -2.66 -27.61 -41.03
N VAL A 39 -2.45 -26.92 -39.87
CA VAL A 39 -2.16 -25.48 -39.84
C VAL A 39 -0.73 -25.27 -39.41
N SER A 40 0.07 -24.58 -40.21
CA SER A 40 1.40 -24.14 -39.82
C SER A 40 1.30 -23.13 -38.68
N GLN A 41 2.04 -23.37 -37.60
CA GLN A 41 2.12 -22.51 -36.44
C GLN A 41 3.57 -22.03 -36.28
N ALA A 42 3.75 -20.77 -35.86
CA ALA A 42 5.06 -20.28 -35.55
C ALA A 42 5.62 -21.03 -34.31
N TRP A 43 6.81 -21.62 -34.46
CA TRP A 43 7.51 -22.31 -33.38
C TRP A 43 6.77 -23.52 -32.79
N ALA A 44 6.18 -24.37 -33.64
CA ALA A 44 5.48 -25.58 -33.20
C ALA A 44 6.48 -26.62 -32.64
N GLY A 45 6.28 -27.07 -31.42
CA GLY A 45 7.10 -28.08 -30.76
C GLY A 45 6.25 -28.99 -29.86
N ALA A 46 6.87 -30.01 -29.28
CA ALA A 46 6.21 -30.97 -28.41
C ALA A 46 5.90 -30.31 -27.03
N GLY A 47 4.69 -29.83 -26.88
CA GLY A 47 4.21 -29.18 -25.65
C GLY A 47 4.58 -27.71 -25.51
N PHE A 48 5.20 -27.08 -26.52
CA PHE A 48 5.52 -25.65 -26.51
C PHE A 48 5.34 -25.03 -27.90
N GLY A 49 5.27 -23.69 -27.95
CA GLY A 49 5.17 -22.91 -29.18
C GLY A 49 3.98 -21.96 -29.21
N ASN A 50 3.68 -21.45 -30.40
CA ASN A 50 2.52 -20.58 -30.64
C ASN A 50 1.37 -21.43 -31.25
N LEU A 51 0.17 -21.25 -30.70
CA LEU A 51 -1.03 -21.91 -31.23
C LEU A 51 -2.13 -20.86 -31.45
N ALA A 52 -2.55 -20.69 -32.69
CA ALA A 52 -3.68 -19.86 -33.06
C ALA A 52 -4.52 -20.53 -34.16
N ILE A 53 -5.64 -21.10 -33.77
CA ILE A 53 -6.54 -21.81 -34.71
C ILE A 53 -7.26 -20.77 -35.59
N PRO A 54 -7.27 -20.94 -36.92
CA PRO A 54 -8.10 -20.13 -37.82
C PRO A 54 -9.58 -20.28 -37.48
N ARG A 55 -10.34 -19.19 -37.60
CA ARG A 55 -11.78 -19.22 -37.33
C ARG A 55 -12.59 -19.48 -38.59
N VAL A 56 -13.80 -20.00 -38.42
CA VAL A 56 -14.78 -20.17 -39.49
C VAL A 56 -15.02 -18.83 -40.18
N GLY A 57 -15.03 -18.83 -41.52
CA GLY A 57 -15.14 -17.62 -42.34
C GLY A 57 -13.81 -16.92 -42.66
N GLN A 58 -12.70 -17.24 -41.98
CA GLN A 58 -11.39 -16.68 -42.35
C GLN A 58 -10.83 -17.28 -43.64
N GLU A 59 -10.20 -16.42 -44.43
CA GLU A 59 -9.41 -16.82 -45.58
C GLU A 59 -8.03 -17.33 -45.14
N VAL A 60 -7.63 -18.48 -45.69
CA VAL A 60 -6.36 -19.12 -45.38
C VAL A 60 -5.60 -19.41 -46.67
N ILE A 61 -4.29 -19.33 -46.60
CA ILE A 61 -3.37 -19.69 -47.70
C ILE A 61 -3.07 -21.16 -47.55
N VAL A 62 -3.44 -21.95 -48.55
CA VAL A 62 -3.17 -23.41 -48.61
C VAL A 62 -2.07 -23.67 -49.62
N ASP A 63 -1.07 -24.41 -49.21
CA ASP A 63 -0.03 -24.98 -50.08
C ASP A 63 -0.24 -26.48 -50.18
N LEU A 64 0.25 -27.07 -51.29
CA LEU A 64 0.17 -28.49 -51.58
C LEU A 64 1.59 -29.07 -51.51
N LEU A 65 1.87 -29.92 -50.54
CA LEU A 65 3.19 -30.48 -50.34
C LEU A 65 3.64 -31.26 -51.57
N ASN A 66 4.79 -30.92 -52.13
CA ASN A 66 5.33 -31.47 -53.38
C ASN A 66 4.39 -31.32 -54.59
N GLY A 67 3.43 -30.39 -54.56
CA GLY A 67 2.41 -30.22 -55.59
C GLY A 67 1.28 -31.26 -55.54
N ASP A 68 1.21 -32.07 -54.50
CA ASP A 68 0.22 -33.12 -54.32
C ASP A 68 -1.09 -32.58 -53.73
N PRO A 69 -2.21 -32.61 -54.48
CA PRO A 69 -3.52 -32.14 -53.99
C PRO A 69 -4.03 -32.89 -52.75
N ASP A 70 -3.58 -34.11 -52.52
CA ASP A 70 -3.99 -34.93 -51.38
C ASP A 70 -3.20 -34.58 -50.09
N GLN A 71 -2.23 -33.66 -50.17
CA GLN A 71 -1.40 -33.24 -49.08
C GLN A 71 -1.47 -31.71 -48.81
N PRO A 72 -2.65 -31.17 -48.58
CA PRO A 72 -2.81 -29.75 -48.31
C PRO A 72 -2.26 -29.37 -46.91
N ILE A 73 -1.66 -28.17 -46.81
CA ILE A 73 -1.23 -27.56 -45.57
C ILE A 73 -1.57 -26.07 -45.58
N ILE A 74 -2.10 -25.54 -44.47
CA ILE A 74 -2.34 -24.10 -44.31
C ILE A 74 -1.05 -23.44 -43.86
N MET A 75 -0.55 -22.48 -44.66
CA MET A 75 0.70 -21.77 -44.43
C MET A 75 0.48 -20.40 -43.75
N GLY A 76 -0.72 -19.81 -43.85
CA GLY A 76 -1.00 -18.49 -43.34
C GLY A 76 -2.44 -18.05 -43.49
N ARG A 77 -2.65 -16.76 -43.19
CA ARG A 77 -3.95 -16.06 -43.27
C ARG A 77 -3.75 -14.70 -43.90
N THR A 78 -4.79 -14.19 -44.57
CA THR A 78 -4.78 -12.86 -45.15
C THR A 78 -5.93 -12.01 -44.60
N TYR A 79 -5.70 -10.67 -44.59
CA TYR A 79 -6.77 -9.71 -44.42
C TYR A 79 -7.34 -9.37 -45.80
N HIS A 80 -8.64 -9.16 -45.85
CA HIS A 80 -9.36 -8.72 -47.04
C HIS A 80 -10.52 -7.77 -46.61
N GLN A 81 -11.39 -7.40 -47.56
CA GLN A 81 -12.44 -6.41 -47.33
C GLN A 81 -13.38 -6.79 -46.19
N ASP A 82 -13.72 -8.05 -46.01
CA ASP A 82 -14.66 -8.55 -45.02
C ASP A 82 -13.96 -9.05 -43.74
N ASN A 83 -12.65 -9.28 -43.81
CA ASN A 83 -11.79 -9.71 -42.69
C ASN A 83 -10.63 -8.72 -42.53
N ARG A 84 -10.91 -7.58 -41.87
CA ARG A 84 -9.97 -6.47 -41.75
C ARG A 84 -9.01 -6.65 -40.58
N SER A 85 -7.84 -5.99 -40.68
CA SER A 85 -6.86 -5.93 -39.59
C SER A 85 -7.43 -5.26 -38.34
N PRO A 86 -6.81 -5.51 -37.17
CA PRO A 86 -7.24 -4.88 -35.90
C PRO A 86 -7.19 -3.35 -35.88
N GLY A 87 -6.40 -2.72 -36.74
CA GLY A 87 -6.28 -1.26 -36.84
C GLY A 87 -6.97 -0.69 -38.08
N SER A 88 -7.14 0.63 -38.12
CA SER A 88 -7.68 1.37 -39.24
C SER A 88 -6.57 1.80 -40.21
N LEU A 89 -6.18 0.90 -41.11
CA LEU A 89 -5.17 1.21 -42.13
C LEU A 89 -5.68 2.24 -43.14
N PRO A 90 -4.80 3.16 -43.64
CA PRO A 90 -3.37 3.29 -43.36
C PRO A 90 -3.02 4.09 -42.08
N GLY A 91 -3.98 4.57 -41.31
CA GLY A 91 -3.77 5.45 -40.17
C GLY A 91 -2.94 4.79 -39.05
N THR A 92 -3.08 3.51 -38.83
CA THR A 92 -2.37 2.76 -37.77
C THR A 92 -1.19 1.92 -38.31
N LYS A 93 -0.55 2.37 -39.39
CA LYS A 93 0.54 1.64 -40.04
C LYS A 93 1.80 1.45 -39.18
N THR A 94 1.94 2.25 -38.14
CA THR A 94 3.04 2.20 -37.16
C THR A 94 2.78 1.21 -36.02
N GLN A 95 1.58 0.61 -35.97
CA GLN A 95 1.22 -0.31 -34.91
C GLN A 95 1.53 -1.76 -35.29
N MET A 96 2.14 -2.50 -34.37
CA MET A 96 2.18 -3.96 -34.35
C MET A 96 1.19 -4.45 -33.29
N THR A 97 0.26 -5.34 -33.67
CA THR A 97 -0.82 -5.78 -32.78
C THR A 97 -0.98 -7.31 -32.81
N ILE A 98 -1.03 -7.92 -31.62
CA ILE A 98 -1.49 -9.29 -31.41
C ILE A 98 -2.83 -9.17 -30.65
N ARG A 99 -3.95 -9.37 -31.36
CA ARG A 99 -5.29 -9.26 -30.78
C ARG A 99 -6.06 -10.55 -30.98
N SER A 100 -6.62 -11.08 -29.89
CA SER A 100 -7.59 -12.18 -29.92
C SER A 100 -9.02 -11.63 -30.09
N LYS A 101 -9.99 -12.52 -30.20
CA LYS A 101 -11.42 -12.19 -30.13
C LYS A 101 -12.11 -13.16 -29.18
N THR A 102 -12.95 -12.65 -28.30
CA THR A 102 -13.77 -13.48 -27.42
C THR A 102 -14.64 -14.45 -28.24
N TYR A 103 -14.63 -15.74 -27.87
CA TYR A 103 -15.46 -16.75 -28.51
C TYR A 103 -16.94 -16.43 -28.31
N LYS A 104 -17.69 -16.39 -29.38
CA LYS A 104 -19.12 -16.00 -29.43
C LYS A 104 -19.42 -14.68 -28.70
N GLY A 105 -18.47 -13.75 -28.70
CA GLY A 105 -18.58 -12.45 -28.06
C GLY A 105 -17.86 -11.33 -28.81
N SER A 106 -17.95 -10.11 -28.31
CA SER A 106 -17.36 -8.91 -28.92
C SER A 106 -16.05 -8.44 -28.28
N GLY A 107 -15.65 -9.02 -27.12
CA GLY A 107 -14.44 -8.66 -26.41
C GLY A 107 -13.15 -9.17 -27.04
N PHE A 108 -12.00 -8.75 -26.48
CA PHE A 108 -10.68 -9.15 -26.98
C PHE A 108 -9.62 -9.06 -25.88
N ASN A 109 -8.51 -9.80 -26.05
CA ASN A 109 -7.25 -9.53 -25.36
C ASN A 109 -6.24 -8.99 -26.37
N GLU A 110 -5.33 -8.09 -25.94
CA GLU A 110 -4.43 -7.42 -26.87
C GLU A 110 -3.06 -7.15 -26.26
N LEU A 111 -2.02 -7.39 -27.06
CA LEU A 111 -0.69 -6.83 -26.89
C LEU A 111 -0.42 -5.97 -28.12
N ARG A 112 -0.21 -4.65 -27.92
CA ARG A 112 0.04 -3.70 -29.00
C ARG A 112 1.29 -2.88 -28.72
N PHE A 113 2.05 -2.66 -29.77
CA PHE A 113 3.18 -1.72 -29.81
C PHE A 113 2.82 -0.59 -30.77
N GLU A 114 2.98 0.65 -30.35
CA GLU A 114 2.93 1.84 -31.18
C GLU A 114 4.35 2.37 -31.32
N ASP A 115 4.82 2.53 -32.57
CA ASP A 115 6.20 2.92 -32.90
C ASP A 115 6.27 4.31 -33.56
N ALA A 116 5.18 5.08 -33.55
CA ALA A 116 5.20 6.47 -34.03
C ALA A 116 6.07 7.33 -33.09
N THR A 117 7.00 8.11 -33.66
CA THR A 117 7.93 8.96 -32.91
C THR A 117 7.21 9.90 -31.95
N ASN A 118 7.63 9.91 -30.67
CA ASN A 118 7.03 10.62 -29.53
C ASN A 118 5.62 10.15 -29.15
N GLN A 119 5.19 8.98 -29.62
CA GLN A 119 3.93 8.34 -29.26
C GLN A 119 4.14 6.86 -28.94
N GLU A 120 5.40 6.44 -28.77
CA GLU A 120 5.76 5.05 -28.52
C GLU A 120 5.05 4.51 -27.28
N GLN A 121 4.41 3.35 -27.42
CA GLN A 121 3.61 2.75 -26.36
C GLN A 121 3.64 1.23 -26.43
N VAL A 122 3.72 0.58 -25.27
CA VAL A 122 3.35 -0.83 -25.11
C VAL A 122 2.02 -0.88 -24.36
N TYR A 123 1.01 -1.45 -24.98
CA TYR A 123 -0.34 -1.56 -24.41
C TYR A 123 -0.71 -3.02 -24.22
N ILE A 124 -1.13 -3.39 -23.01
CA ILE A 124 -1.61 -4.73 -22.66
C ILE A 124 -3.06 -4.61 -22.18
N HIS A 125 -3.95 -5.35 -22.76
CA HIS A 125 -5.36 -5.39 -22.42
C HIS A 125 -5.83 -6.82 -22.18
N ALA A 126 -6.38 -7.09 -21.02
CA ALA A 126 -7.11 -8.30 -20.67
C ALA A 126 -8.62 -7.99 -20.59
N GLN A 127 -9.42 -8.75 -21.32
CA GLN A 127 -10.88 -8.57 -21.36
C GLN A 127 -11.53 -8.83 -20.00
N LYS A 128 -10.95 -9.71 -19.19
CA LYS A 128 -11.49 -10.06 -17.88
C LYS A 128 -10.38 -10.13 -16.84
N ASP A 129 -9.66 -11.21 -16.78
CA ASP A 129 -8.68 -11.50 -15.76
C ASP A 129 -7.26 -11.45 -16.35
N MET A 130 -6.29 -10.96 -15.57
CA MET A 130 -4.87 -10.98 -15.94
C MET A 130 -4.06 -11.52 -14.76
N ASP A 131 -3.45 -12.69 -14.95
CA ASP A 131 -2.56 -13.33 -13.99
C ASP A 131 -1.11 -13.19 -14.44
N THR A 132 -0.23 -12.86 -13.52
CA THR A 132 1.22 -12.79 -13.75
C THR A 132 1.94 -13.56 -12.66
N GLU A 133 2.62 -14.63 -13.01
CA GLU A 133 3.44 -15.43 -12.11
C GLU A 133 4.91 -15.27 -12.48
N VAL A 134 5.76 -15.05 -11.48
CA VAL A 134 7.21 -14.93 -11.63
C VAL A 134 7.87 -15.83 -10.59
N LEU A 135 8.52 -16.88 -11.02
CA LEU A 135 9.09 -17.91 -10.14
C LEU A 135 10.36 -17.47 -9.40
N ASN A 136 10.98 -16.38 -9.79
CA ASN A 136 12.16 -15.82 -9.14
C ASN A 136 11.98 -14.31 -8.94
N ASP A 137 12.75 -13.46 -9.54
CA ASP A 137 12.78 -12.03 -9.28
C ASP A 137 11.98 -11.22 -10.30
N ARG A 138 11.24 -10.23 -9.83
CA ARG A 138 10.62 -9.20 -10.66
C ARG A 138 11.14 -7.83 -10.29
N SER A 139 11.66 -7.08 -11.26
CA SER A 139 12.01 -5.67 -11.09
C SER A 139 11.19 -4.79 -12.04
N THR A 140 10.77 -3.63 -11.56
CA THR A 140 10.08 -2.62 -12.36
C THR A 140 10.74 -1.27 -12.14
N LYS A 141 11.19 -0.60 -13.22
CA LYS A 141 11.81 0.72 -13.18
C LYS A 141 11.03 1.67 -14.07
N VAL A 142 10.41 2.67 -13.48
CA VAL A 142 9.71 3.75 -14.17
C VAL A 142 10.49 5.03 -13.97
N ARG A 143 10.86 5.71 -15.06
CA ARG A 143 11.71 6.91 -15.00
C ARG A 143 10.95 8.19 -14.76
N HIS A 144 9.66 8.20 -15.04
CA HIS A 144 8.77 9.35 -14.85
C HIS A 144 7.64 8.95 -13.91
N ASP A 145 6.41 8.96 -14.31
CA ASP A 145 5.28 8.73 -13.44
C ASP A 145 4.84 7.26 -13.43
N HIS A 146 4.41 6.78 -12.28
CA HIS A 146 3.73 5.50 -12.13
C HIS A 146 2.36 5.74 -11.48
N THR A 147 1.29 5.34 -12.17
CA THR A 147 -0.08 5.45 -11.66
C THR A 147 -0.72 4.07 -11.58
N GLU A 148 -1.29 3.74 -10.43
CA GLU A 148 -2.07 2.52 -10.22
C GLU A 148 -3.46 2.90 -9.70
N SER A 149 -4.51 2.37 -10.33
CA SER A 149 -5.91 2.60 -9.94
C SER A 149 -6.65 1.28 -9.78
N ILE A 150 -7.12 1.00 -8.58
CA ILE A 150 -7.82 -0.23 -8.22
C ILE A 150 -9.28 0.10 -7.91
N GLY A 151 -10.19 -0.42 -8.73
CA GLY A 151 -11.62 -0.13 -8.62
C GLY A 151 -12.32 -0.83 -7.44
N ASN A 152 -11.70 -1.84 -6.83
CA ASN A 152 -12.27 -2.57 -5.71
C ASN A 152 -11.20 -2.82 -4.63
N ASN A 153 -10.71 -4.02 -4.45
CA ASN A 153 -9.81 -4.37 -3.37
C ASN A 153 -8.37 -4.56 -3.85
N GLN A 154 -7.40 -4.08 -3.08
CA GLN A 154 -5.99 -4.41 -3.23
C GLN A 154 -5.50 -5.18 -2.00
N LYS A 155 -4.81 -6.31 -2.21
CA LYS A 155 -4.13 -7.07 -1.17
C LYS A 155 -2.65 -7.18 -1.51
N ILE A 156 -1.79 -6.76 -0.59
CA ILE A 156 -0.33 -6.90 -0.71
C ILE A 156 0.15 -7.76 0.45
N THR A 157 0.80 -8.88 0.15
CA THR A 157 1.42 -9.77 1.15
C THR A 157 2.91 -9.86 0.89
N VAL A 158 3.72 -9.53 1.90
CA VAL A 158 5.18 -9.59 1.84
C VAL A 158 5.67 -10.45 2.99
N VAL A 159 6.28 -11.59 2.69
CA VAL A 159 6.67 -12.59 3.72
C VAL A 159 7.84 -12.11 4.59
N LYS A 160 8.83 -11.44 4.02
CA LYS A 160 10.04 -11.05 4.76
C LYS A 160 10.10 -9.55 5.08
N GLY A 161 10.31 -8.70 4.12
CA GLY A 161 10.52 -7.27 4.37
C GLY A 161 9.97 -6.39 3.27
N GLN A 162 9.45 -5.23 3.63
CA GLN A 162 9.02 -4.18 2.71
C GLN A 162 9.71 -2.87 3.09
N THR A 163 10.32 -2.20 2.11
CA THR A 163 10.87 -0.86 2.28
C THR A 163 10.18 0.11 1.32
N VAL A 164 9.70 1.22 1.86
CA VAL A 164 9.12 2.32 1.08
C VAL A 164 9.97 3.56 1.32
N SER A 165 10.55 4.12 0.26
CA SER A 165 11.34 5.35 0.32
C SER A 165 10.73 6.39 -0.62
N VAL A 166 10.47 7.59 -0.11
CA VAL A 166 9.94 8.72 -0.90
C VAL A 166 10.92 9.86 -0.84
N GLY A 167 11.34 10.35 -2.01
CA GLY A 167 12.30 11.44 -2.16
C GLY A 167 13.76 11.03 -2.01
N THR A 168 14.64 11.94 -2.39
CA THR A 168 16.10 11.83 -2.27
C THR A 168 16.63 12.87 -1.27
N LYS A 169 17.77 12.62 -0.67
CA LYS A 169 18.32 13.42 0.46
C LYS A 169 18.63 14.91 0.15
N LYS A 170 18.52 15.39 -1.08
CA LYS A 170 19.06 16.70 -1.49
C LYS A 170 18.04 17.73 -1.94
N GLU A 171 16.81 17.35 -2.27
CA GLU A 171 15.79 18.28 -2.79
C GLU A 171 14.52 18.19 -1.94
N GLY A 172 13.94 19.33 -1.59
CA GLY A 172 12.67 19.41 -0.87
C GLY A 172 11.47 19.17 -1.79
N GLY A 173 10.28 18.94 -1.22
CA GLY A 173 9.03 18.79 -1.96
C GLY A 173 8.68 17.36 -2.39
N HIS A 174 9.21 16.36 -1.68
CA HIS A 174 8.86 14.95 -1.91
C HIS A 174 7.95 14.46 -0.77
N ASP A 175 6.67 14.39 -1.01
CA ASP A 175 5.66 14.09 -0.01
C ASP A 175 5.09 12.68 -0.16
N GLN A 176 4.73 12.08 0.96
CA GLN A 176 3.88 10.89 1.00
C GLN A 176 2.54 11.25 1.66
N THR A 177 1.45 11.12 0.92
CA THR A 177 0.10 11.36 1.44
C THR A 177 -0.65 10.03 1.53
N ILE A 178 -1.26 9.75 2.68
CA ILE A 178 -2.13 8.59 2.89
C ILE A 178 -3.50 9.10 3.35
N THR A 179 -4.52 8.90 2.54
CA THR A 179 -5.91 9.26 2.87
C THR A 179 -6.74 7.98 3.00
N VAL A 180 -7.43 7.81 4.11
CA VAL A 180 -8.31 6.67 4.39
C VAL A 180 -9.69 7.20 4.75
N ALA A 181 -10.69 6.88 3.94
CA ALA A 181 -12.04 7.41 4.11
C ALA A 181 -12.78 6.84 5.34
N ASN A 182 -12.39 5.67 5.82
CA ASN A 182 -13.04 5.04 6.96
C ASN A 182 -11.98 4.62 8.01
N ASN A 183 -11.67 3.35 8.16
CA ASN A 183 -10.82 2.86 9.24
C ASN A 183 -9.39 2.57 8.76
N ARG A 184 -8.41 2.87 9.57
CA ARG A 184 -7.02 2.43 9.42
C ARG A 184 -6.58 1.70 10.67
N SER A 185 -6.19 0.42 10.55
CA SER A 185 -5.58 -0.37 11.61
C SER A 185 -4.10 -0.59 11.33
N ILE A 186 -3.26 -0.46 12.35
CA ILE A 186 -1.82 -0.76 12.29
C ILE A 186 -1.48 -1.64 13.48
N THR A 187 -1.09 -2.88 13.21
CA THR A 187 -0.61 -3.82 14.24
C THR A 187 0.88 -4.07 14.07
N VAL A 188 1.67 -3.78 15.09
CA VAL A 188 3.11 -4.02 15.13
C VAL A 188 3.40 -4.97 16.30
N ARG A 189 3.85 -6.18 16.01
CA ARG A 189 4.05 -7.22 17.06
C ARG A 189 5.33 -7.06 17.85
N ASN A 190 6.29 -6.30 17.37
CA ASN A 190 7.55 -6.05 18.06
C ASN A 190 7.73 -4.55 18.25
N ASP A 191 8.63 -3.90 17.59
CA ASP A 191 8.99 -2.51 17.84
C ASP A 191 8.46 -1.56 16.76
N GLN A 192 7.95 -0.41 17.17
CA GLN A 192 7.64 0.70 16.28
C GLN A 192 8.48 1.93 16.64
N THR A 193 9.24 2.44 15.68
CA THR A 193 10.01 3.68 15.83
C THR A 193 9.45 4.77 14.92
N LEU A 194 9.13 5.92 15.48
CA LEU A 194 8.76 7.12 14.72
C LEU A 194 9.80 8.22 14.97
N LYS A 195 10.50 8.66 13.93
CA LYS A 195 11.41 9.81 13.98
C LYS A 195 10.89 10.92 13.08
N VAL A 196 10.59 12.07 13.66
CA VAL A 196 10.15 13.27 12.94
C VAL A 196 11.19 14.36 13.21
N THR A 197 11.80 14.92 12.17
CA THR A 197 12.90 15.88 12.32
C THR A 197 12.39 17.29 12.58
N ASN A 198 11.20 17.63 12.08
CA ASN A 198 10.57 18.93 12.25
C ASN A 198 9.32 18.80 13.12
N ASP A 199 8.15 19.01 12.61
CA ASP A 199 6.92 19.08 13.40
C ASP A 199 6.08 17.83 13.28
N ARG A 200 5.43 17.43 14.37
CA ARG A 200 4.39 16.44 14.39
C ARG A 200 3.11 17.06 14.94
N MET A 201 2.03 17.03 14.14
CA MET A 201 0.70 17.41 14.57
C MET A 201 -0.24 16.20 14.57
N ALA A 202 -1.10 16.12 15.58
CA ALA A 202 -2.17 15.11 15.65
C ALA A 202 -3.46 15.80 16.06
N GLY A 203 -4.52 15.65 15.27
CA GLY A 203 -5.87 16.11 15.59
C GLY A 203 -6.80 14.91 15.70
N ILE A 204 -7.45 14.75 16.85
CA ILE A 204 -8.40 13.67 17.14
C ILE A 204 -9.71 14.32 17.54
N SER A 205 -10.76 14.10 16.75
CA SER A 205 -12.05 14.76 16.97
C SER A 205 -12.92 14.08 18.05
N HIS A 206 -12.55 12.89 18.44
CA HIS A 206 -13.29 12.10 19.45
C HIS A 206 -12.36 11.70 20.59
N ASP A 207 -12.15 10.43 20.81
CA ASP A 207 -11.41 9.92 21.94
C ASP A 207 -9.98 9.54 21.55
N ASP A 208 -9.00 9.90 22.38
CA ASP A 208 -7.61 9.43 22.31
C ASP A 208 -7.30 8.57 23.54
N GLY A 209 -7.08 7.30 23.34
CA GLY A 209 -6.75 6.34 24.39
C GLY A 209 -5.33 5.82 24.26
N LEU A 210 -4.51 5.95 25.29
CA LEU A 210 -3.16 5.40 25.36
C LEU A 210 -3.05 4.42 26.53
N TYR A 211 -2.79 3.14 26.22
CA TYR A 211 -2.46 2.11 27.21
C TYR A 211 -0.98 1.76 27.11
N VAL A 212 -0.23 1.91 28.20
CA VAL A 212 1.18 1.54 28.32
C VAL A 212 1.33 0.58 29.50
N LYS A 213 1.71 -0.67 29.20
CA LYS A 213 1.82 -1.72 30.23
C LYS A 213 2.94 -1.45 31.25
N ASN A 214 4.07 -0.93 30.80
CA ASN A 214 5.25 -0.69 31.61
C ASN A 214 5.51 0.83 31.79
N ASP A 215 6.54 1.36 31.20
CA ASP A 215 7.00 2.72 31.42
C ASP A 215 6.60 3.65 30.28
N ARG A 216 6.14 4.84 30.63
CA ARG A 216 6.02 5.96 29.71
C ARG A 216 7.00 7.05 30.11
N ARG A 217 7.90 7.45 29.20
CA ARG A 217 8.82 8.56 29.40
C ARG A 217 8.50 9.70 28.42
N VAL A 218 8.43 10.91 28.94
CA VAL A 218 8.19 12.13 28.14
C VAL A 218 9.26 13.14 28.51
N THR A 219 10.03 13.62 27.54
CA THR A 219 11.01 14.68 27.72
C THR A 219 10.67 15.81 26.75
N VAL A 220 10.50 17.02 27.28
CA VAL A 220 10.21 18.24 26.53
C VAL A 220 11.34 19.25 26.78
N GLY A 221 12.09 19.56 25.72
CA GLY A 221 13.22 20.52 25.83
C GLY A 221 12.80 22.01 25.98
N GLY A 222 11.58 22.33 25.58
CA GLY A 222 11.01 23.65 25.66
C GLY A 222 9.78 23.71 26.57
N ARG A 223 8.78 24.50 26.20
CA ARG A 223 7.53 24.66 26.95
C ARG A 223 6.55 23.52 26.69
N GLN A 224 5.96 22.98 27.74
CA GLN A 224 4.83 22.07 27.67
C GLN A 224 3.55 22.78 28.14
N GLU A 225 2.50 22.73 27.33
CA GLU A 225 1.18 23.25 27.68
C GLU A 225 0.16 22.13 27.73
N HIS A 226 -0.74 22.20 28.70
CA HIS A 226 -1.85 21.26 28.82
C HIS A 226 -3.12 22.05 29.18
N THR A 227 -4.16 21.94 28.37
CA THR A 227 -5.47 22.56 28.61
C THR A 227 -6.53 21.47 28.61
N THR A 228 -7.32 21.42 29.66
CA THR A 228 -8.49 20.52 29.79
C THR A 228 -9.70 21.38 30.07
N THR A 229 -10.74 21.29 29.22
CA THR A 229 -12.00 22.06 29.43
C THR A 229 -12.97 21.37 30.37
N GLY A 230 -12.86 20.05 30.50
CA GLY A 230 -13.61 19.26 31.47
C GLY A 230 -12.81 18.89 32.70
N ASP A 231 -13.09 17.76 33.30
CA ASP A 231 -12.38 17.28 34.48
C ASP A 231 -10.98 16.77 34.12
N HIS A 232 -9.99 17.07 34.96
CA HIS A 232 -8.67 16.46 34.91
C HIS A 232 -8.51 15.53 36.12
N ILE A 233 -8.55 14.23 35.90
CA ILE A 233 -8.50 13.21 36.95
C ILE A 233 -7.17 12.46 36.87
N SER A 234 -6.39 12.40 37.96
CA SER A 234 -5.11 11.71 38.05
C SER A 234 -5.07 10.80 39.26
N LEU A 235 -4.69 9.55 39.09
CA LEU A 235 -4.45 8.57 40.15
C LEU A 235 -3.02 8.05 40.09
N VAL A 236 -2.22 8.31 41.12
CA VAL A 236 -0.88 7.76 41.28
C VAL A 236 -0.88 6.76 42.44
N LYS A 237 -0.69 5.48 42.17
CA LYS A 237 -0.66 4.43 43.21
C LYS A 237 0.67 4.34 43.96
N GLY A 238 1.72 4.88 43.39
CA GLY A 238 3.06 4.98 43.98
C GLY A 238 3.39 6.40 44.45
N THR A 239 4.65 6.75 44.37
CA THR A 239 5.16 8.07 44.74
C THR A 239 4.90 9.08 43.63
N HIS A 240 4.40 10.28 43.97
CA HIS A 240 4.36 11.41 43.07
C HIS A 240 5.41 12.44 43.51
N SER A 241 6.44 12.65 42.73
CA SER A 241 7.48 13.63 42.97
C SER A 241 7.35 14.78 41.96
N LEU A 242 7.40 16.04 42.47
CA LEU A 242 7.39 17.24 41.66
C LEU A 242 8.51 18.16 42.12
N GLU A 243 9.47 18.46 41.25
CA GLU A 243 10.51 19.47 41.47
C GLU A 243 10.29 20.63 40.48
N VAL A 244 10.22 21.85 41.00
CA VAL A 244 10.08 23.09 40.20
C VAL A 244 11.21 24.02 40.57
N LYS A 245 12.10 24.35 39.67
CA LYS A 245 13.25 25.25 39.90
C LYS A 245 12.87 26.73 39.87
N GLY A 246 11.71 27.07 39.33
CA GLY A 246 11.13 28.42 39.34
C GLY A 246 9.94 28.51 40.27
N ASP A 247 9.01 29.40 39.95
CA ASP A 247 7.78 29.61 40.74
C ASP A 247 6.75 28.50 40.45
N LEU A 248 6.07 28.03 41.48
CA LEU A 248 4.89 27.17 41.37
C LEU A 248 3.64 27.95 41.77
N ALA A 249 2.79 28.28 40.82
CA ALA A 249 1.51 28.94 41.06
C ALA A 249 0.33 27.96 40.90
N ARG A 250 -0.56 27.94 41.90
CA ARG A 250 -1.85 27.20 41.80
C ARG A 250 -3.00 28.16 42.10
N LYS A 251 -3.93 28.33 41.16
CA LYS A 251 -5.14 29.13 41.34
C LYS A 251 -6.36 28.21 41.23
N VAL A 252 -7.18 28.19 42.26
CA VAL A 252 -8.41 27.40 42.32
C VAL A 252 -9.57 28.32 42.56
N SER A 253 -10.59 28.36 41.72
CA SER A 253 -11.78 29.20 41.87
C SER A 253 -12.78 28.62 42.88
N GLY A 254 -12.75 27.31 43.08
CA GLY A 254 -13.53 26.61 44.11
C GLY A 254 -12.69 26.34 45.37
N ALA A 255 -12.93 25.20 46.01
CA ALA A 255 -12.22 24.78 47.19
C ALA A 255 -10.96 23.97 46.87
N LEU A 256 -9.85 24.22 47.55
CA LEU A 256 -8.67 23.36 47.56
C LEU A 256 -8.71 22.42 48.74
N GLY A 257 -8.87 21.10 48.52
CA GLY A 257 -8.81 20.07 49.56
C GLY A 257 -7.44 19.38 49.59
N ILE A 258 -6.78 19.34 50.73
CA ILE A 258 -5.56 18.57 50.97
C ILE A 258 -5.84 17.63 52.14
N LYS A 259 -5.83 16.31 51.90
CA LYS A 259 -6.02 15.30 52.94
C LYS A 259 -4.81 14.35 52.96
N VAL A 260 -4.10 14.37 54.07
CA VAL A 260 -2.90 13.52 54.26
C VAL A 260 -3.13 12.62 55.47
N ARG A 261 -2.69 11.37 55.42
CA ARG A 261 -2.87 10.42 56.52
C ARG A 261 -1.89 10.65 57.67
N ASN A 262 -0.65 10.98 57.36
CA ASN A 262 0.42 11.06 58.35
C ASN A 262 0.79 12.52 58.64
N GLU A 263 1.56 13.19 57.81
CA GLU A 263 2.19 14.47 58.10
C GLU A 263 2.14 15.42 56.89
N ILE A 264 1.99 16.69 57.13
CA ILE A 264 2.18 17.75 56.16
C ILE A 264 3.33 18.63 56.66
N VAL A 265 4.42 18.67 55.93
CA VAL A 265 5.54 19.58 56.19
C VAL A 265 5.50 20.71 55.17
N LEU A 266 5.48 21.96 55.68
CA LEU A 266 5.61 23.16 54.85
C LEU A 266 6.86 23.90 55.34
N GLU A 267 7.90 23.95 54.53
CA GLU A 267 9.16 24.60 54.82
C GLU A 267 9.41 25.74 53.84
N SER A 268 9.88 26.89 54.34
CA SER A 268 10.26 28.05 53.53
C SER A 268 11.46 28.75 54.14
N GLY A 269 12.47 29.06 53.34
CA GLY A 269 13.62 29.87 53.78
C GLY A 269 13.29 31.34 54.03
N GLY A 270 12.12 31.81 53.63
CA GLY A 270 11.65 33.20 53.87
C GLY A 270 10.48 33.27 54.85
N LYS A 271 9.27 33.06 54.36
CA LYS A 271 8.05 33.13 55.19
C LYS A 271 6.96 32.20 54.65
N ILE A 272 6.08 31.75 55.54
CA ILE A 272 4.84 31.05 55.22
C ILE A 272 3.68 31.97 55.67
N THR A 273 2.74 32.23 54.73
CA THR A 273 1.57 33.07 54.99
C THR A 273 0.28 32.28 54.73
N LEU A 274 -0.61 32.22 55.70
CA LEU A 274 -1.99 31.76 55.56
C LEU A 274 -2.90 32.99 55.77
N LYS A 275 -3.71 33.37 54.74
CA LYS A 275 -4.47 34.60 54.73
C LYS A 275 -5.90 34.36 54.24
N VAL A 276 -6.85 35.00 55.02
CA VAL A 276 -8.27 35.07 54.60
C VAL A 276 -8.76 36.52 54.90
N GLY A 277 -9.06 37.27 53.86
CA GLY A 277 -9.44 38.70 54.01
C GLY A 277 -8.37 39.50 54.74
N SER A 278 -8.74 40.13 55.89
CA SER A 278 -7.83 40.85 56.74
C SER A 278 -7.15 40.00 57.84
N SER A 279 -7.57 38.75 58.03
CA SER A 279 -6.98 37.82 59.02
C SER A 279 -5.86 37.01 58.39
N PHE A 280 -4.75 36.84 59.11
CA PHE A 280 -3.61 36.06 58.63
C PHE A 280 -2.78 35.46 59.76
N VAL A 281 -2.06 34.39 59.40
CA VAL A 281 -0.93 33.86 60.18
C VAL A 281 0.32 33.88 59.27
N VAL A 282 1.37 34.55 59.78
CA VAL A 282 2.66 34.60 59.10
C VAL A 282 3.72 34.00 60.00
N ILE A 283 4.48 33.03 59.49
CA ILE A 283 5.66 32.46 60.14
C ILE A 283 6.88 33.04 59.41
N HIS A 284 7.80 33.66 60.12
CA HIS A 284 9.02 34.21 59.51
C HIS A 284 10.19 34.17 60.53
N ALA A 285 11.40 34.51 60.09
CA ALA A 285 12.61 34.41 60.92
C ALA A 285 12.56 35.14 62.26
N GLY A 286 11.76 36.20 62.38
CA GLY A 286 11.59 36.98 63.59
C GLY A 286 10.49 36.46 64.51
N GLY A 287 9.68 35.46 64.14
CA GLY A 287 8.59 34.96 64.96
C GLY A 287 7.32 34.58 64.21
N VAL A 288 6.20 34.56 64.87
CA VAL A 288 4.88 34.27 64.36
C VAL A 288 3.92 35.43 64.62
N ASP A 289 3.40 36.00 63.53
CA ASP A 289 2.35 37.06 63.63
C ASP A 289 0.97 36.42 63.42
N ILE A 290 0.07 36.65 64.36
CA ILE A 290 -1.33 36.21 64.22
C ILE A 290 -2.18 37.52 64.37
N VAL A 291 -2.90 37.82 63.25
CA VAL A 291 -3.70 39.03 63.14
C VAL A 291 -5.12 38.72 62.73
N GLY A 292 -6.09 39.27 63.41
CA GLY A 292 -7.52 39.16 63.08
C GLY A 292 -8.40 39.87 64.04
N PRO A 293 -9.67 40.19 63.77
CA PRO A 293 -10.62 40.83 64.62
C PRO A 293 -10.89 40.10 65.95
N LYS A 294 -10.74 38.76 65.93
CA LYS A 294 -10.87 37.92 67.13
C LYS A 294 -9.89 36.75 67.03
N ILE A 295 -9.20 36.49 68.10
CA ILE A 295 -8.28 35.35 68.24
C ILE A 295 -8.84 34.41 69.31
N ASN A 296 -9.21 33.18 69.00
CA ASN A 296 -9.63 32.17 69.97
C ASN A 296 -8.47 31.19 70.22
N LEU A 297 -8.07 31.08 71.50
CA LEU A 297 -7.07 30.08 71.91
C LEU A 297 -7.78 29.05 72.80
N ASN A 298 -7.65 27.80 72.47
CA ASN A 298 -8.19 26.62 73.16
C ASN A 298 -9.72 26.47 73.17
N SER A 299 -10.49 27.33 72.49
CA SER A 299 -11.96 27.17 72.41
C SER A 299 -12.54 27.78 71.13
N GLY A 300 -13.61 27.18 70.57
CA GLY A 300 -14.36 27.69 69.43
C GLY A 300 -13.75 27.33 68.07
N GLY A 301 -14.53 27.53 67.03
CA GLY A 301 -14.19 27.19 65.62
C GLY A 301 -14.74 25.86 65.15
N SER A 302 -14.83 25.67 63.82
CA SER A 302 -15.28 24.46 63.17
C SER A 302 -14.30 24.07 62.02
N PRO A 303 -13.82 22.83 61.95
CA PRO A 303 -12.94 22.42 60.89
C PRO A 303 -13.69 22.30 59.55
N GLY A 304 -13.02 22.68 58.46
CA GLY A 304 -13.53 22.46 57.11
C GLY A 304 -13.48 20.98 56.71
N THR A 305 -14.23 20.60 55.67
CA THR A 305 -14.23 19.26 55.08
C THR A 305 -13.45 19.28 53.78
N PRO A 306 -12.46 18.38 53.58
CA PRO A 306 -11.73 18.28 52.33
C PRO A 306 -12.63 17.88 51.17
N VAL A 307 -12.37 18.41 49.96
CA VAL A 307 -13.03 18.03 48.73
C VAL A 307 -12.70 16.54 48.41
N GLN A 308 -13.69 15.79 47.98
CA GLN A 308 -13.53 14.39 47.61
C GLN A 308 -12.77 14.26 46.28
N THR A 309 -11.95 13.22 46.13
CA THR A 309 -11.24 12.88 44.89
C THR A 309 -12.10 11.99 44.02
N GLN A 310 -12.02 12.21 42.69
CA GLN A 310 -12.60 11.32 41.68
C GLN A 310 -11.59 10.24 41.28
N GLN A 311 -12.09 9.09 40.77
CA GLN A 311 -11.25 8.02 40.27
C GLN A 311 -11.25 8.05 38.72
N PRO A 312 -10.09 7.95 38.05
CA PRO A 312 -10.03 7.87 36.60
C PRO A 312 -10.61 6.56 36.10
N ALA A 313 -11.20 6.57 34.92
CA ALA A 313 -11.57 5.36 34.17
C ALA A 313 -10.32 4.54 33.81
N VAL A 314 -10.44 3.22 33.80
CA VAL A 314 -9.35 2.31 33.43
C VAL A 314 -9.47 1.97 31.94
N LEU A 315 -8.51 2.39 31.14
CA LEU A 315 -8.39 1.95 29.76
C LEU A 315 -7.93 0.50 29.73
N LYS A 316 -8.71 -0.37 29.06
CA LYS A 316 -8.33 -1.76 28.83
C LYS A 316 -7.30 -1.84 27.71
N ALA A 317 -6.40 -2.83 27.77
CA ALA A 317 -5.54 -3.16 26.62
C ALA A 317 -6.42 -3.50 25.40
N LEU A 318 -5.96 -3.13 24.22
CA LEU A 318 -6.60 -3.56 22.98
C LEU A 318 -6.57 -5.09 22.94
N PRO A 319 -7.68 -5.75 22.50
CA PRO A 319 -7.69 -7.20 22.36
C PRO A 319 -6.59 -7.62 21.37
N ASP A 320 -5.88 -8.70 21.69
CA ASP A 320 -5.01 -9.37 20.74
C ASP A 320 -5.91 -9.96 19.66
N GLU A 321 -5.82 -9.46 18.43
CA GLU A 321 -6.39 -10.14 17.29
C GLU A 321 -5.62 -11.45 17.09
N SER A 322 -6.16 -12.52 17.65
CA SER A 322 -5.66 -13.88 17.43
C SER A 322 -5.96 -14.26 15.98
N ASP A 323 -4.88 -14.45 15.22
CA ASP A 323 -4.78 -15.32 14.06
C ASP A 323 -5.84 -15.24 12.96
N GLY A 324 -5.68 -14.24 12.10
CA GLY A 324 -6.28 -14.19 10.76
C GLY A 324 -5.29 -14.47 9.61
N ILE A 325 -4.09 -14.99 9.89
CA ILE A 325 -3.14 -15.45 8.85
C ILE A 325 -3.09 -16.96 8.92
N SER A 326 -4.15 -17.62 8.42
CA SER A 326 -4.10 -19.04 8.14
C SER A 326 -3.40 -19.26 6.78
N GLY A 327 -2.28 -19.97 6.82
CA GLY A 327 -1.81 -20.88 5.80
C GLY A 327 -1.17 -20.26 4.55
N ALA A 328 0.12 -20.02 4.60
CA ALA A 328 0.97 -20.56 3.54
C ALA A 328 1.64 -21.79 4.17
N GLU A 329 1.25 -22.98 3.73
CA GLU A 329 1.96 -24.20 4.05
C GLU A 329 3.40 -24.07 3.54
N ASP A 330 4.34 -24.16 4.46
CA ASP A 330 5.76 -24.31 4.16
C ASP A 330 5.96 -25.64 3.42
N THR A 331 6.07 -25.60 2.10
CA THR A 331 6.79 -26.63 1.37
C THR A 331 8.27 -26.27 1.48
N GLU A 332 8.97 -27.00 2.35
CA GLU A 332 10.43 -27.05 2.36
C GLU A 332 10.93 -27.52 0.99
N ASP A 333 11.48 -26.60 0.22
CA ASP A 333 12.36 -26.91 -0.90
C ASP A 333 13.51 -25.90 -0.96
N ALA A 334 14.70 -26.47 -0.79
CA ALA A 334 16.07 -26.01 -1.08
C ALA A 334 16.34 -24.50 -1.20
N GLU A 335 17.13 -23.97 -0.26
CA GLU A 335 17.75 -22.63 -0.29
C GLU A 335 18.59 -22.40 -1.56
N PRO A 336 18.26 -21.38 -2.37
CA PRO A 336 19.21 -20.81 -3.32
C PRO A 336 20.11 -19.78 -2.61
N PRO A 337 21.35 -19.51 -3.09
CA PRO A 337 22.34 -18.69 -2.41
C PRO A 337 21.86 -17.24 -2.26
N ARG A 338 21.96 -16.72 -1.06
CA ARG A 338 21.57 -15.36 -0.65
C ARG A 338 22.40 -14.31 -1.41
N ARG A 339 21.77 -13.58 -2.33
CA ARG A 339 22.26 -12.25 -2.74
C ARG A 339 21.61 -11.21 -1.81
N ASN A 340 22.46 -10.49 -1.10
CA ASN A 340 22.04 -9.43 -0.19
C ASN A 340 21.48 -8.27 -1.00
N VAL A 341 20.17 -8.05 -0.94
CA VAL A 341 19.47 -6.96 -1.65
C VAL A 341 19.96 -5.56 -1.19
N GLN A 342 20.57 -5.49 -0.01
CA GLN A 342 21.13 -4.26 0.55
C GLN A 342 22.33 -3.72 -0.25
N ASP A 343 23.11 -4.59 -0.93
CA ASP A 343 24.24 -4.18 -1.76
C ASP A 343 23.84 -3.52 -3.08
N ALA A 344 22.64 -3.81 -3.58
CA ALA A 344 22.15 -3.19 -4.82
C ALA A 344 21.73 -1.71 -4.64
N PHE A 345 21.46 -1.27 -3.41
CA PHE A 345 21.09 0.12 -3.10
C PHE A 345 22.26 0.97 -2.59
N ASN A 346 23.36 0.35 -2.13
CA ASN A 346 24.51 1.06 -1.58
C ASN A 346 25.59 1.39 -2.62
N HIS A 347 25.54 0.77 -3.81
CA HIS A 347 26.42 1.13 -4.93
C HIS A 347 25.54 1.58 -6.10
N PRO A 348 25.43 2.89 -6.38
CA PRO A 348 24.86 3.34 -7.64
C PRO A 348 25.72 2.76 -8.78
N PRO A 349 25.10 2.26 -9.87
CA PRO A 349 25.85 1.79 -11.01
C PRO A 349 26.76 2.93 -11.49
N GLN A 350 28.08 2.67 -11.51
CA GLN A 350 29.03 3.54 -12.20
C GLN A 350 28.56 3.64 -13.64
N ASP A 351 28.57 4.86 -14.17
CA ASP A 351 28.15 5.21 -15.51
C ASP A 351 28.71 4.22 -16.53
N LEU A 352 27.85 3.41 -17.10
CA LEU A 352 28.15 2.70 -18.34
C LEU A 352 28.18 3.76 -19.45
N VAL A 353 29.37 4.27 -19.72
CA VAL A 353 29.66 5.01 -20.95
C VAL A 353 29.33 4.07 -22.11
N PRO A 354 28.43 4.42 -23.03
CA PRO A 354 28.16 3.57 -24.18
C PRO A 354 29.44 3.45 -25.03
N PRO A 355 29.76 2.27 -25.56
CA PRO A 355 30.94 2.13 -26.46
C PRO A 355 30.71 3.02 -27.66
N GLN A 356 31.71 3.85 -27.94
CA GLN A 356 31.78 4.66 -29.14
C GLN A 356 31.71 3.73 -30.36
N VAL A 357 30.68 3.86 -31.16
CA VAL A 357 30.61 3.25 -32.50
C VAL A 357 31.68 3.92 -33.37
N GLN A 358 32.81 3.25 -33.53
CA GLN A 358 33.81 3.64 -34.55
C GLN A 358 33.13 3.49 -35.93
N ARG A 359 32.93 4.63 -36.59
CA ARG A 359 32.58 4.67 -38.02
C ARG A 359 33.78 4.16 -38.81
N ILE A 360 33.67 2.99 -39.36
CA ILE A 360 34.55 2.54 -40.42
C ILE A 360 33.97 3.07 -41.74
N PHE A 361 34.50 4.21 -42.19
CA PHE A 361 34.49 4.57 -43.61
C PHE A 361 35.85 4.23 -44.15
N SER A 362 35.96 3.30 -45.08
CA SER A 362 37.06 3.19 -46.00
C SER A 362 36.51 2.83 -47.37
N ARG A 363 36.65 3.75 -48.26
CA ARG A 363 36.84 3.77 -49.72
C ARG A 363 36.04 2.74 -50.55
#